data_18a86c553bd912a9f047af854af2b3c8
#
_entry.id   18a86c553bd912a9f047af854af2b3c8
#
_cell.length_a   1.000
_cell.length_b   1.000
_cell.length_c   1.000
_cell.angle_alpha   90.00
_cell.angle_beta   90.00
_cell.angle_gamma   90.00
#
_symmetry.space_group_name_H-M   'P 1'
#
loop_
_entity.id
_entity.type
_entity.pdbx_description
1 polymer ?
#
loop_
_entity_poly.entity_id
_entity_poly.type
_entity_poly.pdbx_seq_one_letter_code
_entity_poly.pdbx_strand_id
1 'polypeptide(L)'
;MLDNEKITLAHGAGGRVMQELISKRILSQFSSDILEKFNIEVSLADLDDSAVVNDIVFTTDSHTVKPLFFPGGDIGSLSVAGTINDIAVMGVEPLGLSCAFVLEEGFPISELDRIITSMGTSSKTAGVPILTGDTKVVERGSVEKMFINTSGIGKRTEQLDKNIEIVKKYRKFEGRWLKDSNLNPGDKIILTGSVGDHGIALLSYREGYGFETELQSDVWPLNKMLQATISVGGIVAMKDPTRGGLANTLNEWSEKSGVGIKIDEQLIPVKPAVHAACEMLGMDPLTIGNEGKAVIGVVPELAEDVLKAVKGFTEGAEAAIIGEVKAQKEQKGVVMETLMGGRRIVDAPAGDPVPRIC
;
A
#
# COMPACT_ATOMS: atom_id res chain seq x y z
N MET A 1 -14.21 -12.99 -24.87
CA MET A 1 -13.32 -12.88 -26.03
C MET A 1 -12.01 -12.22 -25.61
N LEU A 2 -11.13 -12.97 -24.91
CA LEU A 2 -9.78 -12.51 -24.49
C LEU A 2 -8.70 -13.58 -24.87
N ASP A 3 -9.00 -14.45 -25.81
CA ASP A 3 -8.15 -15.63 -26.08
C ASP A 3 -6.86 -15.36 -26.86
N ASN A 4 -6.60 -14.11 -27.28
CA ASN A 4 -5.40 -13.74 -28.03
C ASN A 4 -4.71 -12.46 -27.52
N GLU A 5 -5.08 -11.93 -26.35
CA GLU A 5 -4.44 -10.75 -25.81
C GLU A 5 -3.16 -11.11 -25.05
N LYS A 6 -2.11 -10.32 -25.27
CA LYS A 6 -0.85 -10.45 -24.54
C LYS A 6 -0.92 -9.66 -23.25
N ILE A 7 -0.19 -10.11 -22.23
CA ILE A 7 0.03 -9.31 -21.02
C ILE A 7 0.73 -8.01 -21.38
N THR A 8 0.21 -6.91 -20.84
CA THR A 8 0.77 -5.55 -20.99
C THR A 8 1.05 -4.95 -19.61
N LEU A 9 1.78 -3.85 -19.55
CA LEU A 9 2.06 -3.15 -18.29
C LEU A 9 0.79 -2.75 -17.53
N ALA A 10 -0.31 -2.44 -18.24
CA ALA A 10 -1.59 -2.12 -17.61
C ALA A 10 -2.17 -3.25 -16.74
N HIS A 11 -1.80 -4.51 -17.02
CA HIS A 11 -2.21 -5.66 -16.20
C HIS A 11 -1.47 -5.77 -14.86
N GLY A 12 -0.42 -4.98 -14.66
CA GLY A 12 0.34 -4.92 -13.40
C GLY A 12 0.26 -3.57 -12.69
N ALA A 13 -0.61 -2.66 -13.17
CA ALA A 13 -0.61 -1.25 -12.76
C ALA A 13 -1.47 -0.93 -11.51
N GLY A 14 -2.07 -1.93 -10.86
CA GLY A 14 -3.18 -1.67 -9.93
C GLY A 14 -4.47 -1.36 -10.71
N GLY A 15 -5.57 -1.04 -10.05
CA GLY A 15 -6.81 -0.65 -10.67
C GLY A 15 -7.53 -1.74 -11.48
N ARG A 16 -8.53 -1.31 -12.30
CA ARG A 16 -9.52 -2.22 -12.90
C ARG A 16 -8.94 -3.31 -13.80
N VAL A 17 -7.95 -3.01 -14.63
CA VAL A 17 -7.39 -3.98 -15.59
C VAL A 17 -6.67 -5.12 -14.86
N MET A 18 -5.91 -4.79 -13.82
CA MET A 18 -5.25 -5.79 -12.98
C MET A 18 -6.27 -6.64 -12.20
N GLN A 19 -7.28 -6.00 -11.61
CA GLN A 19 -8.36 -6.71 -10.89
C GLN A 19 -9.12 -7.68 -11.82
N GLU A 20 -9.37 -7.31 -13.08
CA GLU A 20 -9.97 -8.19 -14.07
C GLU A 20 -9.07 -9.40 -14.41
N LEU A 21 -7.76 -9.18 -14.58
CA LEU A 21 -6.81 -10.25 -14.80
C LEU A 21 -6.82 -11.23 -13.61
N ILE A 22 -6.70 -10.72 -12.39
CA ILE A 22 -6.66 -11.52 -11.18
C ILE A 22 -7.97 -12.31 -11.03
N SER A 23 -9.12 -11.65 -11.06
CA SER A 23 -10.41 -12.28 -10.82
C SER A 23 -10.77 -13.32 -11.89
N LYS A 24 -10.59 -12.99 -13.19
CA LYS A 24 -11.02 -13.85 -14.30
C LYS A 24 -10.04 -14.96 -14.64
N ARG A 25 -8.73 -14.79 -14.40
CA ARG A 25 -7.70 -15.75 -14.82
C ARG A 25 -7.03 -16.46 -13.65
N ILE A 26 -6.75 -15.75 -12.56
CA ILE A 26 -6.01 -16.34 -11.43
C ILE A 26 -6.99 -16.97 -10.43
N LEU A 27 -7.89 -16.18 -9.82
CA LEU A 27 -8.81 -16.69 -8.81
C LEU A 27 -9.70 -17.81 -9.32
N SER A 28 -10.12 -17.76 -10.59
CA SER A 28 -10.95 -18.80 -11.20
C SER A 28 -10.29 -20.18 -11.26
N GLN A 29 -8.97 -20.28 -11.06
CA GLN A 29 -8.22 -21.54 -11.10
C GLN A 29 -7.95 -22.11 -9.70
N PHE A 30 -8.15 -21.32 -8.64
CA PHE A 30 -7.93 -21.80 -7.27
C PHE A 30 -9.24 -22.30 -6.67
N SER A 31 -9.28 -23.59 -6.34
CA SER A 31 -10.48 -24.28 -5.85
C SER A 31 -10.88 -23.78 -4.45
N SER A 32 -12.13 -23.37 -4.30
CA SER A 32 -12.75 -23.07 -3.00
C SER A 32 -12.82 -24.29 -2.08
N ASP A 33 -12.93 -25.50 -2.62
CA ASP A 33 -13.12 -26.74 -1.86
C ASP A 33 -11.93 -27.07 -0.94
N ILE A 34 -10.73 -26.59 -1.31
CA ILE A 34 -9.54 -26.74 -0.46
C ILE A 34 -9.58 -25.72 0.67
N LEU A 35 -10.02 -24.50 0.38
CA LEU A 35 -10.05 -23.40 1.36
C LEU A 35 -11.00 -23.69 2.51
N GLU A 36 -12.12 -24.41 2.26
CA GLU A 36 -13.11 -24.79 3.29
C GLU A 36 -12.54 -25.69 4.40
N LYS A 37 -11.42 -26.37 4.13
CA LYS A 37 -10.74 -27.24 5.11
C LYS A 37 -9.90 -26.50 6.12
N PHE A 38 -9.65 -25.22 5.89
CA PHE A 38 -8.81 -24.38 6.72
C PHE A 38 -9.63 -23.22 7.31
N ASN A 39 -9.27 -22.78 8.50
CA ASN A 39 -9.85 -21.57 9.09
C ASN A 39 -9.23 -20.32 8.43
N ILE A 40 -9.71 -20.01 7.22
CA ILE A 40 -9.26 -18.84 6.46
C ILE A 40 -10.20 -17.69 6.78
N GLU A 41 -9.64 -16.61 7.30
CA GLU A 41 -10.37 -15.44 7.79
C GLU A 41 -10.29 -14.27 6.80
N VAL A 42 -9.19 -14.18 6.06
CA VAL A 42 -8.99 -13.29 4.91
C VAL A 42 -8.34 -14.11 3.82
N SER A 43 -9.01 -14.24 2.70
CA SER A 43 -8.61 -15.11 1.57
C SER A 43 -8.10 -14.29 0.40
N LEU A 44 -7.53 -14.97 -0.58
CA LEU A 44 -7.16 -14.35 -1.86
C LEU A 44 -8.35 -13.67 -2.56
N ALA A 45 -9.59 -14.13 -2.32
CA ALA A 45 -10.79 -13.53 -2.91
C ALA A 45 -11.18 -12.19 -2.27
N ASP A 46 -10.71 -11.90 -1.05
CA ASP A 46 -10.92 -10.61 -0.40
C ASP A 46 -10.10 -9.51 -1.07
N LEU A 47 -8.99 -9.85 -1.73
CA LEU A 47 -8.04 -8.93 -2.36
C LEU A 47 -7.57 -7.82 -1.40
N ASP A 48 -7.39 -8.18 -0.14
CA ASP A 48 -6.74 -7.34 0.87
C ASP A 48 -5.21 -7.49 0.78
N ASP A 49 -4.45 -6.66 1.47
CA ASP A 49 -2.98 -6.62 1.37
C ASP A 49 -2.31 -7.91 1.88
N SER A 50 -3.00 -8.67 2.73
CA SER A 50 -2.51 -9.97 3.23
C SER A 50 -3.63 -10.98 3.40
N ALA A 51 -3.29 -12.26 3.34
CA ALA A 51 -4.19 -13.37 3.71
C ALA A 51 -4.08 -13.69 5.21
N VAL A 52 -5.14 -14.29 5.76
CA VAL A 52 -5.16 -14.72 7.16
C VAL A 52 -5.65 -16.15 7.30
N VAL A 53 -4.86 -16.96 7.99
CA VAL A 53 -5.21 -18.35 8.34
C VAL A 53 -4.79 -18.63 9.80
N ASN A 54 -5.73 -19.08 10.63
CA ASN A 54 -5.47 -19.42 12.04
C ASN A 54 -4.73 -18.30 12.82
N ASP A 55 -5.20 -17.06 12.72
CA ASP A 55 -4.60 -15.86 13.33
C ASP A 55 -3.18 -15.51 12.83
N ILE A 56 -2.69 -16.18 11.79
CA ILE A 56 -1.43 -15.86 11.12
C ILE A 56 -1.74 -15.05 9.86
N VAL A 57 -1.16 -13.87 9.78
CA VAL A 57 -1.14 -13.02 8.59
C VAL A 57 0.04 -13.42 7.72
N PHE A 58 -0.18 -13.51 6.41
CA PHE A 58 0.83 -13.87 5.43
C PHE A 58 0.66 -13.04 4.16
N THR A 59 1.76 -12.49 3.66
CA THR A 59 1.82 -11.80 2.36
C THR A 59 3.05 -12.19 1.56
N THR A 60 3.05 -11.87 0.28
CA THR A 60 4.21 -11.98 -0.61
C THR A 60 4.20 -10.87 -1.63
N ASP A 61 5.36 -10.28 -1.87
CA ASP A 61 5.52 -9.20 -2.83
C ASP A 61 6.79 -9.40 -3.68
N SER A 62 6.72 -8.97 -4.95
CA SER A 62 7.80 -9.10 -5.92
C SER A 62 8.23 -7.73 -6.41
N HIS A 63 9.44 -7.33 -6.07
CA HIS A 63 9.98 -6.00 -6.31
C HIS A 63 10.80 -5.97 -7.59
N THR A 64 10.43 -5.06 -8.49
CA THR A 64 11.02 -4.91 -9.84
C THR A 64 11.33 -3.45 -10.17
N VAL A 65 11.56 -2.62 -9.18
CA VAL A 65 11.75 -1.17 -9.32
C VAL A 65 12.85 -0.80 -10.30
N LYS A 66 12.61 0.27 -11.06
CA LYS A 66 13.58 0.83 -12.02
C LYS A 66 13.61 2.35 -11.86
N PRO A 67 14.82 2.95 -11.59
CA PRO A 67 16.11 2.31 -11.34
C PRO A 67 16.17 1.57 -10.00
N LEU A 68 17.18 0.68 -9.82
CA LEU A 68 17.36 -0.06 -8.55
C LEU A 68 17.71 0.84 -7.37
N PHE A 69 18.40 1.96 -7.64
CA PHE A 69 18.76 2.99 -6.67
C PHE A 69 18.07 4.29 -7.06
N PHE A 70 17.41 4.92 -6.11
CA PHE A 70 16.65 6.16 -6.34
C PHE A 70 16.81 7.10 -5.14
N PRO A 71 16.44 8.38 -5.28
CA PRO A 71 16.50 9.32 -4.16
C PRO A 71 15.64 8.83 -2.99
N GLY A 72 16.24 8.67 -1.82
CA GLY A 72 15.57 8.21 -0.61
C GLY A 72 15.54 6.70 -0.38
N GLY A 73 16.00 5.86 -1.35
CA GLY A 73 16.01 4.41 -1.17
C GLY A 73 16.62 3.61 -2.30
N ASP A 74 16.40 2.32 -2.26
CA ASP A 74 16.75 1.34 -3.29
C ASP A 74 15.81 0.14 -3.22
N ILE A 75 15.95 -0.79 -4.16
CA ILE A 75 15.15 -2.02 -4.20
C ILE A 75 15.24 -2.83 -2.90
N GLY A 76 16.34 -2.74 -2.16
CA GLY A 76 16.54 -3.44 -0.88
C GLY A 76 15.69 -2.83 0.24
N SER A 77 15.73 -1.50 0.43
CA SER A 77 14.86 -0.82 1.40
C SER A 77 13.39 -0.99 1.06
N LEU A 78 13.06 -0.90 -0.23
CA LEU A 78 11.72 -1.07 -0.75
C LEU A 78 11.15 -2.46 -0.45
N SER A 79 11.92 -3.53 -0.75
CA SER A 79 11.45 -4.90 -0.55
C SER A 79 11.17 -5.25 0.92
N VAL A 80 11.91 -4.67 1.83
CA VAL A 80 11.68 -4.87 3.27
C VAL A 80 10.49 -4.03 3.74
N ALA A 81 10.42 -2.76 3.37
CA ALA A 81 9.35 -1.85 3.81
C ALA A 81 7.98 -2.28 3.26
N GLY A 82 7.86 -2.54 1.96
CA GLY A 82 6.59 -2.91 1.32
C GLY A 82 5.96 -4.13 1.98
N THR A 83 6.69 -5.25 2.07
CA THR A 83 6.16 -6.48 2.69
C THR A 83 5.82 -6.32 4.18
N ILE A 84 6.58 -5.50 4.92
CA ILE A 84 6.26 -5.18 6.32
C ILE A 84 4.97 -4.35 6.41
N ASN A 85 4.78 -3.41 5.47
CA ASN A 85 3.61 -2.53 5.45
C ASN A 85 2.34 -3.33 5.17
N ASP A 86 2.36 -4.26 4.21
CA ASP A 86 1.25 -5.19 3.94
C ASP A 86 0.78 -5.96 5.18
N ILE A 87 1.72 -6.39 6.02
CA ILE A 87 1.38 -7.09 7.27
C ILE A 87 0.85 -6.09 8.29
N ALA A 88 1.50 -4.94 8.42
CA ALA A 88 1.19 -3.96 9.46
C ALA A 88 -0.20 -3.32 9.27
N VAL A 89 -0.65 -3.12 8.01
CA VAL A 89 -1.99 -2.58 7.73
C VAL A 89 -3.11 -3.56 8.10
N MET A 90 -2.81 -4.85 8.25
CA MET A 90 -3.75 -5.82 8.84
C MET A 90 -3.93 -5.66 10.36
N GLY A 91 -3.21 -4.73 10.97
CA GLY A 91 -3.31 -4.43 12.41
C GLY A 91 -2.49 -5.36 13.30
N VAL A 92 -1.50 -6.04 12.75
CA VAL A 92 -0.69 -7.03 13.47
C VAL A 92 0.79 -6.67 13.49
N GLU A 93 1.54 -7.37 14.34
CA GLU A 93 3.00 -7.23 14.42
C GLU A 93 3.66 -8.19 13.43
N PRO A 94 4.51 -7.68 12.51
CA PRO A 94 5.34 -8.53 11.66
C PRO A 94 6.36 -9.33 12.49
N LEU A 95 6.44 -10.63 12.25
CA LEU A 95 7.33 -11.56 12.98
C LEU A 95 8.64 -11.82 12.23
N GLY A 96 8.61 -11.77 10.91
CA GLY A 96 9.78 -12.04 10.08
C GLY A 96 9.45 -12.13 8.59
N LEU A 97 10.51 -12.03 7.80
CA LEU A 97 10.47 -12.10 6.34
C LEU A 97 11.27 -13.28 5.81
N SER A 98 10.87 -13.80 4.68
CA SER A 98 11.77 -14.50 3.74
C SER A 98 12.21 -13.54 2.64
N CYS A 99 13.35 -13.82 2.00
CA CYS A 99 13.84 -13.03 0.88
C CYS A 99 14.45 -13.93 -0.19
N ALA A 100 13.96 -13.85 -1.41
CA ALA A 100 14.52 -14.53 -2.56
C ALA A 100 15.05 -13.53 -3.59
N PHE A 101 16.27 -13.81 -4.09
CA PHE A 101 16.92 -13.03 -5.14
C PHE A 101 16.89 -13.80 -6.46
N VAL A 102 16.56 -13.09 -7.55
CA VAL A 102 16.82 -13.52 -8.91
C VAL A 102 17.82 -12.53 -9.51
N LEU A 103 19.05 -12.96 -9.74
CA LEU A 103 20.18 -12.13 -10.18
C LEU A 103 20.54 -12.45 -11.62
N GLU A 104 20.78 -11.43 -12.41
CA GLU A 104 21.32 -11.58 -13.76
C GLU A 104 22.83 -11.86 -13.71
N GLU A 105 23.30 -12.79 -14.52
CA GLU A 105 24.73 -13.03 -14.69
C GLU A 105 25.46 -11.74 -15.12
N GLY A 106 26.50 -11.37 -14.36
CA GLY A 106 27.25 -10.13 -14.59
C GLY A 106 26.75 -8.94 -13.76
N PHE A 107 25.75 -9.12 -12.92
CA PHE A 107 25.35 -8.09 -11.95
C PHE A 107 26.50 -7.79 -10.97
N PRO A 108 26.88 -6.52 -10.75
CA PRO A 108 28.05 -6.18 -9.93
C PRO A 108 27.85 -6.57 -8.45
N ILE A 109 28.80 -7.29 -7.88
CA ILE A 109 28.81 -7.65 -6.45
C ILE A 109 28.72 -6.40 -5.57
N SER A 110 29.39 -5.30 -5.93
CA SER A 110 29.33 -4.05 -5.17
C SER A 110 27.94 -3.41 -5.12
N GLU A 111 27.14 -3.55 -6.18
CA GLU A 111 25.73 -3.12 -6.15
C GLU A 111 24.89 -4.05 -5.28
N LEU A 112 25.12 -5.35 -5.35
CA LEU A 112 24.46 -6.33 -4.48
C LEU A 112 24.77 -6.06 -3.00
N ASP A 113 26.03 -5.84 -2.63
CA ASP A 113 26.44 -5.52 -1.25
C ASP A 113 25.74 -4.27 -0.72
N ARG A 114 25.60 -3.24 -1.57
CA ARG A 114 24.89 -2.03 -1.22
C ARG A 114 23.41 -2.29 -0.94
N ILE A 115 22.75 -3.09 -1.79
CA ILE A 115 21.34 -3.46 -1.65
C ILE A 115 21.11 -4.28 -0.37
N ILE A 116 21.94 -5.28 -0.12
CA ILE A 116 21.86 -6.12 1.08
C ILE A 116 22.07 -5.28 2.37
N THR A 117 23.01 -4.32 2.32
CA THR A 117 23.23 -3.39 3.44
C THR A 117 21.99 -2.54 3.72
N SER A 118 21.36 -2.04 2.68
CA SER A 118 20.10 -1.28 2.77
C SER A 118 18.95 -2.13 3.34
N MET A 119 18.79 -3.37 2.87
CA MET A 119 17.82 -4.32 3.43
C MET A 119 18.05 -4.55 4.93
N GLY A 120 19.30 -4.78 5.33
CA GLY A 120 19.67 -4.97 6.74
C GLY A 120 19.35 -3.74 7.60
N THR A 121 19.54 -2.54 7.04
CA THR A 121 19.20 -1.28 7.71
C THR A 121 17.69 -1.14 7.90
N SER A 122 16.90 -1.40 6.85
CA SER A 122 15.43 -1.33 6.90
C SER A 122 14.85 -2.38 7.86
N SER A 123 15.36 -3.62 7.83
CA SER A 123 15.01 -4.70 8.76
C SER A 123 15.28 -4.29 10.21
N LYS A 124 16.45 -3.71 10.49
CA LYS A 124 16.81 -3.20 11.83
C LYS A 124 15.90 -2.03 12.26
N THR A 125 15.59 -1.12 11.36
CA THR A 125 14.69 0.01 11.61
C THR A 125 13.28 -0.47 11.98
N ALA A 126 12.77 -1.43 11.23
CA ALA A 126 11.48 -2.07 11.52
C ALA A 126 11.52 -2.91 12.80
N GLY A 127 12.67 -3.52 13.13
CA GLY A 127 12.79 -4.51 14.18
C GLY A 127 12.31 -5.90 13.74
N VAL A 128 12.27 -6.17 12.43
CA VAL A 128 11.73 -7.40 11.83
C VAL A 128 12.87 -8.16 11.13
N PRO A 129 13.21 -9.39 11.53
CA PRO A 129 14.31 -10.15 10.95
C PRO A 129 13.97 -10.77 9.59
N ILE A 130 14.98 -10.90 8.73
CA ILE A 130 14.93 -11.80 7.57
C ILE A 130 15.37 -13.18 8.04
N LEU A 131 14.47 -14.18 7.97
CA LEU A 131 14.63 -15.50 8.60
C LEU A 131 15.15 -16.56 7.64
N THR A 132 14.84 -16.45 6.36
CA THR A 132 15.21 -17.43 5.35
C THR A 132 15.19 -16.79 3.98
N GLY A 133 15.69 -17.48 2.96
CA GLY A 133 15.70 -16.97 1.60
C GLY A 133 16.15 -17.99 0.58
N ASP A 134 16.20 -17.57 -0.67
CA ASP A 134 16.73 -18.30 -1.81
C ASP A 134 17.53 -17.36 -2.72
N THR A 135 18.43 -17.89 -3.52
CA THR A 135 19.20 -17.11 -4.50
C THR A 135 19.32 -17.90 -5.80
N LYS A 136 18.87 -17.28 -6.89
CA LYS A 136 19.05 -17.80 -8.24
C LYS A 136 19.87 -16.83 -9.07
N VAL A 137 20.81 -17.35 -9.83
CA VAL A 137 21.50 -16.61 -10.88
C VAL A 137 21.00 -17.16 -12.23
N VAL A 138 20.60 -16.25 -13.10
CA VAL A 138 20.06 -16.58 -14.42
C VAL A 138 20.94 -15.93 -15.50
N GLU A 139 20.83 -16.43 -16.72
CA GLU A 139 21.61 -15.97 -17.86
C GLU A 139 21.31 -14.50 -18.17
N ARG A 140 22.29 -13.81 -18.73
CA ARG A 140 22.14 -12.42 -19.18
C ARG A 140 20.95 -12.25 -20.12
N GLY A 141 20.10 -11.26 -19.83
CA GLY A 141 18.87 -10.97 -20.56
C GLY A 141 17.65 -11.75 -20.13
N SER A 142 17.77 -12.67 -19.15
CA SER A 142 16.62 -13.41 -18.59
C SER A 142 15.86 -12.60 -17.53
N VAL A 143 16.53 -11.66 -16.87
CA VAL A 143 15.94 -10.61 -16.02
C VAL A 143 16.69 -9.31 -16.24
N GLU A 144 16.11 -8.18 -15.83
CA GLU A 144 16.81 -6.91 -15.88
C GLU A 144 17.54 -6.67 -14.55
N LYS A 145 18.85 -6.93 -14.51
CA LYS A 145 19.73 -6.81 -13.35
C LYS A 145 19.35 -7.75 -12.20
N MET A 146 18.27 -7.44 -11.45
CA MET A 146 17.80 -8.28 -10.36
C MET A 146 16.32 -8.04 -10.05
N PHE A 147 15.68 -9.07 -9.50
CA PHE A 147 14.41 -8.99 -8.82
C PHE A 147 14.53 -9.53 -7.40
N ILE A 148 13.71 -8.98 -6.49
CA ILE A 148 13.62 -9.45 -5.10
C ILE A 148 12.18 -9.86 -4.87
N ASN A 149 11.99 -11.06 -4.32
CA ASN A 149 10.70 -11.47 -3.74
C ASN A 149 10.86 -11.58 -2.22
N THR A 150 9.97 -10.94 -1.50
CA THR A 150 9.85 -11.06 -0.05
C THR A 150 8.49 -11.64 0.29
N SER A 151 8.47 -12.50 1.31
CA SER A 151 7.22 -12.93 1.92
C SER A 151 7.31 -12.67 3.41
N GLY A 152 6.21 -12.29 4.01
CA GLY A 152 6.19 -11.92 5.41
C GLY A 152 5.11 -12.66 6.18
N ILE A 153 5.36 -12.86 7.46
CA ILE A 153 4.39 -13.39 8.40
C ILE A 153 4.18 -12.44 9.56
N GLY A 154 2.93 -12.34 10.01
CA GLY A 154 2.54 -11.61 11.20
C GLY A 154 1.57 -12.44 12.04
N LYS A 155 1.35 -12.01 13.27
CA LYS A 155 0.43 -12.69 14.19
C LYS A 155 -0.51 -11.69 14.82
N ARG A 156 -1.76 -12.11 15.01
CA ARG A 156 -2.78 -11.37 15.76
C ARG A 156 -2.28 -10.99 17.14
N THR A 157 -2.54 -9.75 17.54
CA THR A 157 -2.09 -9.18 18.81
C THR A 157 -3.28 -8.82 19.71
N GLU A 158 -3.03 -8.71 21.02
CA GLU A 158 -4.03 -8.17 21.96
C GLU A 158 -4.40 -6.72 21.65
N GLN A 159 -3.52 -5.95 21.03
CA GLN A 159 -3.80 -4.57 20.62
C GLN A 159 -4.89 -4.53 19.55
N LEU A 160 -4.85 -5.44 18.58
CA LEU A 160 -5.92 -5.56 17.58
C LEU A 160 -7.24 -5.98 18.25
N ASP A 161 -7.21 -6.91 19.20
CA ASP A 161 -8.41 -7.31 19.95
C ASP A 161 -9.02 -6.13 20.70
N LYS A 162 -8.19 -5.34 21.39
CA LYS A 162 -8.62 -4.13 22.09
C LYS A 162 -9.17 -3.07 21.14
N ASN A 163 -8.54 -2.88 19.98
CA ASN A 163 -9.06 -1.99 18.95
C ASN A 163 -10.47 -2.40 18.51
N ILE A 164 -10.69 -3.69 18.22
CA ILE A 164 -12.00 -4.21 17.81
C ILE A 164 -13.04 -4.01 18.92
N GLU A 165 -12.70 -4.28 20.18
CA GLU A 165 -13.60 -4.04 21.31
C GLU A 165 -13.94 -2.54 21.48
N ILE A 166 -13.01 -1.64 21.16
CA ILE A 166 -13.28 -0.20 21.15
C ILE A 166 -14.26 0.17 20.02
N VAL A 167 -14.05 -0.34 18.79
CA VAL A 167 -14.99 -0.12 17.68
C VAL A 167 -16.40 -0.56 18.05
N LYS A 168 -16.55 -1.71 18.70
CA LYS A 168 -17.86 -2.26 19.15
C LYS A 168 -18.59 -1.36 20.16
N LYS A 169 -17.90 -0.45 20.86
CA LYS A 169 -18.55 0.52 21.76
C LYS A 169 -19.31 1.60 21.00
N TYR A 170 -18.90 1.90 19.78
CA TYR A 170 -19.47 2.98 18.98
C TYR A 170 -20.46 2.47 17.93
N ARG A 171 -20.31 1.20 17.49
CA ARG A 171 -21.20 0.60 16.50
C ARG A 171 -21.20 -0.92 16.54
N LYS A 172 -22.22 -1.52 15.91
CA LYS A 172 -22.20 -2.96 15.63
C LYS A 172 -21.04 -3.28 14.69
N PHE A 173 -20.13 -4.15 15.11
CA PHE A 173 -18.99 -4.57 14.33
C PHE A 173 -18.72 -6.06 14.53
N GLU A 174 -18.77 -6.83 13.46
CA GLU A 174 -18.63 -8.29 13.48
C GLU A 174 -17.25 -8.75 13.00
N GLY A 175 -16.48 -7.84 12.39
CA GLY A 175 -15.13 -8.13 11.88
C GLY A 175 -14.14 -8.48 12.98
N ARG A 176 -13.23 -9.40 12.68
CA ARG A 176 -12.08 -9.70 13.53
C ARG A 176 -10.79 -9.06 13.01
N TRP A 177 -10.79 -8.59 11.77
CA TRP A 177 -9.64 -8.07 11.04
C TRP A 177 -9.95 -6.69 10.48
N LEU A 178 -8.91 -5.91 10.22
CA LEU A 178 -9.02 -4.62 9.54
C LEU A 178 -9.07 -4.87 8.03
N LYS A 179 -10.28 -5.01 7.49
CA LYS A 179 -10.50 -5.32 6.06
C LYS A 179 -10.95 -4.08 5.31
N ASP A 180 -10.65 -4.02 4.04
CA ASP A 180 -11.11 -2.99 3.10
C ASP A 180 -12.65 -2.84 3.10
N SER A 181 -13.37 -3.91 3.42
CA SER A 181 -14.84 -3.96 3.44
C SER A 181 -15.50 -3.48 4.74
N ASN A 182 -14.74 -2.95 5.69
CA ASN A 182 -15.26 -2.63 7.03
C ASN A 182 -15.74 -1.19 7.21
N LEU A 183 -15.58 -0.33 6.21
CA LEU A 183 -15.98 1.06 6.33
C LEU A 183 -17.49 1.22 6.43
N ASN A 184 -17.92 2.16 7.27
CA ASN A 184 -19.32 2.54 7.42
C ASN A 184 -19.51 4.06 7.29
N PRO A 185 -20.69 4.52 6.88
CA PRO A 185 -21.00 5.95 6.84
C PRO A 185 -20.70 6.64 8.17
N GLY A 186 -20.00 7.76 8.11
CA GLY A 186 -19.53 8.54 9.26
C GLY A 186 -18.06 8.33 9.60
N ASP A 187 -17.45 7.20 9.21
CA ASP A 187 -16.02 6.96 9.44
C ASP A 187 -15.19 8.07 8.82
N LYS A 188 -14.08 8.41 9.47
CA LYS A 188 -13.12 9.39 8.96
C LYS A 188 -11.98 8.68 8.25
N ILE A 189 -11.45 9.35 7.24
CA ILE A 189 -10.30 8.88 6.46
C ILE A 189 -9.07 9.72 6.84
N ILE A 190 -8.06 9.06 7.41
CA ILE A 190 -6.77 9.67 7.72
C ILE A 190 -5.75 9.18 6.70
N LEU A 191 -4.98 10.10 6.16
CA LEU A 191 -3.79 9.84 5.37
C LEU A 191 -2.56 10.17 6.21
N THR A 192 -1.59 9.28 6.28
CA THR A 192 -0.44 9.42 7.20
C THR A 192 0.63 10.39 6.74
N GLY A 193 0.53 10.97 5.55
CA GLY A 193 1.47 11.99 5.07
C GLY A 193 1.20 12.41 3.64
N SER A 194 2.19 13.05 2.99
CA SER A 194 2.09 13.53 1.61
C SER A 194 1.99 12.39 0.59
N VAL A 195 1.26 12.63 -0.52
CA VAL A 195 1.12 11.65 -1.63
C VAL A 195 2.04 11.99 -2.80
N GLY A 196 2.45 10.94 -3.53
CA GLY A 196 3.18 11.03 -4.78
C GLY A 196 4.70 11.14 -4.63
N ASP A 197 5.22 11.17 -3.41
CA ASP A 197 6.65 11.37 -3.15
C ASP A 197 7.49 10.26 -3.81
N HIS A 198 7.13 8.99 -3.64
CA HIS A 198 7.87 7.87 -4.20
C HIS A 198 7.91 7.91 -5.72
N GLY A 199 6.74 7.92 -6.37
CA GLY A 199 6.68 7.84 -7.82
C GLY A 199 7.34 9.03 -8.50
N ILE A 200 7.22 10.26 -7.97
CA ILE A 200 7.88 11.44 -8.53
C ILE A 200 9.39 11.40 -8.28
N ALA A 201 9.86 10.95 -7.12
CA ALA A 201 11.29 10.77 -6.87
C ALA A 201 11.91 9.77 -7.86
N LEU A 202 11.22 8.67 -8.18
CA LEU A 202 11.66 7.73 -9.21
C LEU A 202 11.68 8.36 -10.60
N LEU A 203 10.62 9.08 -10.99
CA LEU A 203 10.54 9.72 -12.31
C LEU A 203 11.66 10.72 -12.53
N SER A 204 12.01 11.51 -11.50
CA SER A 204 13.09 12.49 -11.59
C SER A 204 14.44 11.85 -11.91
N TYR A 205 14.63 10.59 -11.53
CA TYR A 205 15.88 9.85 -11.69
C TYR A 205 15.90 8.95 -12.94
N ARG A 206 14.77 8.83 -13.64
CA ARG A 206 14.68 8.07 -14.90
C ARG A 206 15.14 8.90 -16.09
N GLU A 207 15.91 8.28 -16.97
CA GLU A 207 16.30 8.88 -18.24
C GLU A 207 15.06 9.31 -19.05
N GLY A 208 15.13 10.50 -19.65
CA GLY A 208 14.10 11.04 -20.53
C GLY A 208 13.07 11.96 -19.88
N TYR A 209 13.00 12.05 -18.56
CA TYR A 209 12.08 12.99 -17.90
C TYR A 209 12.70 14.38 -17.64
N GLY A 210 14.03 14.46 -17.48
CA GLY A 210 14.80 15.70 -17.60
C GLY A 210 14.51 16.80 -16.59
N PHE A 211 13.93 16.48 -15.42
CA PHE A 211 13.77 17.45 -14.34
C PHE A 211 14.56 17.04 -13.09
N GLU A 212 15.09 18.02 -12.41
CA GLU A 212 15.79 17.83 -11.14
C GLU A 212 14.89 18.23 -9.96
N THR A 213 14.96 17.44 -8.89
CA THR A 213 14.24 17.72 -7.65
C THR A 213 15.05 17.22 -6.45
N GLU A 214 14.91 17.90 -5.31
CA GLU A 214 15.43 17.42 -4.04
C GLU A 214 14.47 16.40 -3.37
N LEU A 215 13.36 16.08 -4.03
CA LEU A 215 12.37 15.14 -3.52
C LEU A 215 12.98 13.76 -3.35
N GLN A 216 12.71 13.15 -2.21
CA GLN A 216 13.09 11.79 -1.90
C GLN A 216 11.85 10.91 -1.79
N SER A 217 12.02 9.63 -2.14
CA SER A 217 11.04 8.60 -1.90
C SER A 217 10.68 8.53 -0.41
N ASP A 218 9.44 8.24 -0.16
CA ASP A 218 8.89 8.03 1.17
C ASP A 218 9.06 6.60 1.70
N VAL A 219 9.77 5.73 1.00
CA VAL A 219 10.02 4.34 1.41
C VAL A 219 10.40 4.24 2.89
N TRP A 220 9.52 3.62 3.68
CA TRP A 220 9.70 3.47 5.12
C TRP A 220 8.83 2.34 5.69
N PRO A 221 9.35 1.54 6.66
CA PRO A 221 8.52 0.54 7.36
C PRO A 221 7.62 1.24 8.39
N LEU A 222 6.31 1.07 8.25
CA LEU A 222 5.27 1.76 9.03
C LEU A 222 4.84 1.01 10.30
N ASN A 223 5.30 -0.21 10.51
CA ASN A 223 4.79 -1.10 11.54
C ASN A 223 4.76 -0.50 12.95
N LYS A 224 5.78 0.28 13.35
CA LYS A 224 5.82 0.92 14.67
C LYS A 224 4.76 2.02 14.82
N MET A 225 4.61 2.86 13.80
CA MET A 225 3.59 3.91 13.78
C MET A 225 2.19 3.30 13.79
N LEU A 226 1.93 2.30 12.95
CA LEU A 226 0.61 1.66 12.87
C LEU A 226 0.26 0.91 14.16
N GLN A 227 1.21 0.23 14.83
CA GLN A 227 0.96 -0.40 16.12
C GLN A 227 0.63 0.62 17.22
N ALA A 228 1.33 1.76 17.27
CA ALA A 228 0.98 2.84 18.19
C ALA A 228 -0.42 3.40 17.90
N THR A 229 -0.77 3.53 16.63
CA THR A 229 -2.07 4.00 16.17
C THR A 229 -3.20 3.03 16.56
N ILE A 230 -3.03 1.73 16.36
CA ILE A 230 -3.99 0.68 16.78
C ILE A 230 -4.19 0.69 18.30
N SER A 231 -3.18 1.03 19.06
CA SER A 231 -3.27 1.11 20.52
C SER A 231 -4.21 2.22 21.02
N VAL A 232 -4.53 3.23 20.20
CA VAL A 232 -5.58 4.22 20.46
C VAL A 232 -6.96 3.58 20.35
N GLY A 233 -7.15 2.76 19.34
CA GLY A 233 -8.43 2.07 19.05
C GLY A 233 -9.32 2.81 18.07
N GLY A 234 -10.42 2.17 17.70
CA GLY A 234 -11.41 2.75 16.79
C GLY A 234 -11.10 2.59 15.31
N ILE A 235 -10.01 1.93 14.94
CA ILE A 235 -9.60 1.69 13.56
C ILE A 235 -10.41 0.53 12.99
N VAL A 236 -10.91 0.70 11.77
CA VAL A 236 -11.76 -0.28 11.08
C VAL A 236 -11.14 -0.85 9.82
N ALA A 237 -10.31 -0.07 9.14
CA ALA A 237 -9.56 -0.47 7.95
C ALA A 237 -8.23 0.29 7.89
N MET A 238 -7.21 -0.32 7.33
CA MET A 238 -5.95 0.32 6.95
C MET A 238 -5.48 -0.26 5.63
N LYS A 239 -4.81 0.54 4.82
CA LYS A 239 -4.19 0.12 3.55
C LYS A 239 -3.04 1.04 3.19
N ASP A 240 -1.99 0.52 2.58
CA ASP A 240 -0.94 1.33 1.99
C ASP A 240 -1.29 1.70 0.54
N PRO A 241 -1.21 2.98 0.17
CA PRO A 241 -1.58 3.46 -1.16
C PRO A 241 -0.40 3.32 -2.15
N THR A 242 -0.01 2.08 -2.45
CA THR A 242 1.07 1.74 -3.40
C THR A 242 0.63 1.94 -4.85
N ARG A 243 0.56 0.90 -5.67
CA ARG A 243 0.17 1.01 -7.08
C ARG A 243 -1.22 1.62 -7.27
N GLY A 244 -1.28 2.64 -8.12
CA GLY A 244 -2.51 3.41 -8.35
C GLY A 244 -2.81 4.44 -7.26
N GLY A 245 -1.96 4.54 -6.23
CA GLY A 245 -1.94 5.57 -5.21
C GLY A 245 -3.22 5.65 -4.37
N LEU A 246 -3.43 6.80 -3.77
CA LEU A 246 -4.60 7.09 -2.94
C LEU A 246 -5.93 6.89 -3.69
N ALA A 247 -5.96 7.25 -4.99
CA ALA A 247 -7.15 7.10 -5.82
C ALA A 247 -7.61 5.64 -5.89
N ASN A 248 -6.69 4.69 -6.13
CA ASN A 248 -7.02 3.27 -6.18
C ASN A 248 -7.49 2.75 -4.83
N THR A 249 -6.75 3.03 -3.76
CA THR A 249 -7.08 2.62 -2.39
C THR A 249 -8.50 3.04 -1.98
N LEU A 250 -8.86 4.30 -2.21
CA LEU A 250 -10.18 4.80 -1.84
C LEU A 250 -11.31 4.19 -2.70
N ASN A 251 -11.05 3.90 -3.98
CA ASN A 251 -12.04 3.23 -4.84
C ASN A 251 -12.24 1.76 -4.42
N GLU A 252 -11.18 1.04 -4.09
CA GLU A 252 -11.29 -0.33 -3.54
C GLU A 252 -12.12 -0.34 -2.25
N TRP A 253 -11.85 0.57 -1.33
CA TRP A 253 -12.60 0.72 -0.09
C TRP A 253 -14.08 1.06 -0.34
N SER A 254 -14.35 1.99 -1.25
CA SER A 254 -15.72 2.36 -1.62
C SER A 254 -16.50 1.19 -2.19
N GLU A 255 -15.88 0.41 -3.09
CA GLU A 255 -16.50 -0.74 -3.73
C GLU A 255 -16.72 -1.89 -2.74
N LYS A 256 -15.67 -2.32 -2.02
CA LYS A 256 -15.71 -3.47 -1.10
C LYS A 256 -16.62 -3.22 0.11
N SER A 257 -16.69 -1.98 0.60
CA SER A 257 -17.57 -1.60 1.71
C SER A 257 -18.99 -1.20 1.26
N GLY A 258 -19.22 -0.98 -0.04
CA GLY A 258 -20.51 -0.53 -0.57
C GLY A 258 -20.90 0.88 -0.10
N VAL A 259 -19.94 1.80 0.00
CA VAL A 259 -20.11 3.16 0.53
C VAL A 259 -19.63 4.21 -0.47
N GLY A 260 -19.99 5.48 -0.25
CA GLY A 260 -19.34 6.61 -0.89
C GLY A 260 -18.20 7.14 -0.02
N ILE A 261 -17.19 7.77 -0.63
CA ILE A 261 -16.11 8.44 0.09
C ILE A 261 -16.02 9.87 -0.41
N LYS A 262 -16.09 10.84 0.51
CA LYS A 262 -15.88 12.26 0.24
C LYS A 262 -14.53 12.67 0.80
N ILE A 263 -13.66 13.21 -0.05
CA ILE A 263 -12.37 13.80 0.35
C ILE A 263 -12.33 15.29 0.02
N ASP A 264 -11.47 16.04 0.69
CA ASP A 264 -11.26 17.46 0.50
C ASP A 264 -9.84 17.71 -0.01
N GLU A 265 -9.72 18.33 -1.18
CA GLU A 265 -8.44 18.62 -1.82
C GLU A 265 -7.51 19.46 -0.93
N GLN A 266 -8.06 20.40 -0.14
CA GLN A 266 -7.29 21.28 0.76
C GLN A 266 -6.60 20.51 1.89
N LEU A 267 -7.17 19.36 2.27
CA LEU A 267 -6.70 18.55 3.39
C LEU A 267 -5.71 17.47 2.97
N ILE A 268 -5.55 17.24 1.66
CA ILE A 268 -4.61 16.21 1.17
C ILE A 268 -3.21 16.82 1.09
N PRO A 269 -2.25 16.32 1.87
CA PRO A 269 -0.87 16.81 1.78
C PRO A 269 -0.23 16.41 0.45
N VAL A 270 0.21 17.39 -0.31
CA VAL A 270 0.99 17.21 -1.54
C VAL A 270 2.17 18.17 -1.51
N LYS A 271 3.39 17.67 -1.62
CA LYS A 271 4.58 18.52 -1.63
C LYS A 271 4.63 19.40 -2.88
N PRO A 272 5.14 20.66 -2.79
CA PRO A 272 5.23 21.54 -3.96
C PRO A 272 5.97 20.92 -5.16
N ALA A 273 7.02 20.14 -4.91
CA ALA A 273 7.77 19.45 -5.97
C ALA A 273 6.92 18.37 -6.67
N VAL A 274 6.08 17.64 -5.93
CA VAL A 274 5.15 16.67 -6.50
C VAL A 274 4.10 17.38 -7.34
N HIS A 275 3.52 18.47 -6.81
CA HIS A 275 2.52 19.25 -7.52
C HIS A 275 3.05 19.79 -8.84
N ALA A 276 4.23 20.43 -8.82
CA ALA A 276 4.86 20.98 -10.02
C ALA A 276 5.20 19.89 -11.06
N ALA A 277 5.71 18.73 -10.63
CA ALA A 277 6.00 17.63 -11.54
C ALA A 277 4.72 17.06 -12.17
N CYS A 278 3.67 16.89 -11.38
CA CYS A 278 2.37 16.40 -11.87
C CYS A 278 1.73 17.37 -12.87
N GLU A 279 1.77 18.68 -12.61
CA GLU A 279 1.30 19.70 -13.56
C GLU A 279 2.08 19.65 -14.89
N MET A 280 3.41 19.56 -14.80
CA MET A 280 4.28 19.51 -15.99
C MET A 280 4.03 18.25 -16.83
N LEU A 281 3.77 17.11 -16.18
CA LEU A 281 3.61 15.81 -16.83
C LEU A 281 2.14 15.46 -17.14
N GLY A 282 1.18 16.27 -16.72
CA GLY A 282 -0.24 16.02 -16.89
C GLY A 282 -0.75 14.83 -16.05
N MET A 283 -0.15 14.60 -14.87
CA MET A 283 -0.51 13.52 -13.96
C MET A 283 -1.35 14.03 -12.77
N ASP A 284 -2.12 13.12 -12.17
CA ASP A 284 -2.84 13.39 -10.94
C ASP A 284 -2.03 12.86 -9.74
N PRO A 285 -1.65 13.70 -8.75
CA PRO A 285 -0.92 13.24 -7.57
C PRO A 285 -1.58 12.08 -6.83
N LEU A 286 -2.92 12.01 -6.87
CA LEU A 286 -3.67 10.96 -6.18
C LEU A 286 -3.47 9.56 -6.80
N THR A 287 -3.00 9.49 -8.05
CA THR A 287 -2.75 8.22 -8.75
C THR A 287 -1.30 7.75 -8.66
N ILE A 288 -0.44 8.56 -8.05
CA ILE A 288 0.99 8.25 -7.90
C ILE A 288 1.20 7.37 -6.68
N GLY A 289 1.97 6.30 -6.84
CA GLY A 289 2.26 5.34 -5.78
C GLY A 289 3.15 5.90 -4.66
N ASN A 290 2.94 5.37 -3.46
CA ASN A 290 3.65 5.69 -2.22
C ASN A 290 4.13 4.39 -1.56
N GLU A 291 5.28 4.43 -0.88
CA GLU A 291 5.90 3.23 -0.29
C GLU A 291 6.17 3.36 1.22
N GLY A 292 5.72 4.47 1.81
CA GLY A 292 5.85 4.77 3.23
C GLY A 292 4.66 5.56 3.76
N LYS A 293 3.46 5.30 3.23
CA LYS A 293 2.21 5.90 3.66
C LYS A 293 1.15 4.84 3.92
N ALA A 294 0.19 5.19 4.77
CA ALA A 294 -1.02 4.41 4.98
C ALA A 294 -2.25 5.31 4.95
N VAL A 295 -3.36 4.73 4.53
CA VAL A 295 -4.71 5.28 4.67
C VAL A 295 -5.39 4.55 5.81
N ILE A 296 -6.05 5.25 6.71
CA ILE A 296 -6.68 4.70 7.91
C ILE A 296 -8.14 5.11 7.94
N GLY A 297 -9.02 4.11 7.99
CA GLY A 297 -10.44 4.30 8.28
C GLY A 297 -10.68 4.16 9.78
N VAL A 298 -11.33 5.15 10.40
CA VAL A 298 -11.51 5.21 11.85
C VAL A 298 -12.90 5.73 12.22
N VAL A 299 -13.46 5.24 13.33
CA VAL A 299 -14.70 5.78 13.89
C VAL A 299 -14.56 7.29 14.19
N PRO A 300 -15.56 8.13 13.93
CA PRO A 300 -15.42 9.57 14.01
C PRO A 300 -15.01 10.08 15.40
N GLU A 301 -15.42 9.37 16.46
CA GLU A 301 -15.15 9.75 17.84
C GLU A 301 -13.67 9.71 18.24
N LEU A 302 -12.86 8.91 17.53
CA LEU A 302 -11.44 8.71 17.84
C LEU A 302 -10.50 9.24 16.74
N ALA A 303 -11.03 9.89 15.72
CA ALA A 303 -10.25 10.33 14.56
C ALA A 303 -9.12 11.30 14.94
N GLU A 304 -9.37 12.24 15.83
CA GLU A 304 -8.37 13.21 16.30
C GLU A 304 -7.30 12.56 17.18
N ASP A 305 -7.66 11.61 18.03
CA ASP A 305 -6.71 10.88 18.86
C ASP A 305 -5.80 9.99 18.02
N VAL A 306 -6.38 9.32 17.01
CA VAL A 306 -5.64 8.51 16.03
C VAL A 306 -4.70 9.41 15.21
N LEU A 307 -5.19 10.55 14.71
CA LEU A 307 -4.35 11.52 13.99
C LEU A 307 -3.17 12.00 14.85
N LYS A 308 -3.43 12.29 16.12
CA LYS A 308 -2.38 12.70 17.07
C LYS A 308 -1.33 11.61 17.28
N ALA A 309 -1.74 10.34 17.36
CA ALA A 309 -0.82 9.21 17.48
C ALA A 309 0.06 9.06 16.24
N VAL A 310 -0.52 9.17 15.05
CA VAL A 310 0.23 9.17 13.77
C VAL A 310 1.25 10.31 13.74
N LYS A 311 0.85 11.54 14.08
CA LYS A 311 1.73 12.71 14.11
C LYS A 311 2.86 12.65 15.17
N GLY A 312 2.82 11.70 16.06
CA GLY A 312 3.91 11.39 16.99
C GLY A 312 5.15 10.78 16.34
N PHE A 313 5.06 10.39 15.08
CA PHE A 313 6.15 9.80 14.30
C PHE A 313 6.60 10.75 13.17
N THR A 314 7.88 10.71 12.84
CA THR A 314 8.46 11.57 11.79
C THR A 314 7.78 11.34 10.45
N GLU A 315 7.55 10.09 10.10
CA GLU A 315 6.87 9.66 8.86
C GLU A 315 5.38 10.04 8.82
N GLY A 316 4.79 10.32 9.98
CA GLY A 316 3.40 10.75 10.16
C GLY A 316 3.21 12.25 10.40
N ALA A 317 4.28 13.07 10.38
CA ALA A 317 4.23 14.47 10.75
C ALA A 317 3.25 15.31 9.91
N GLU A 318 3.09 14.97 8.62
CA GLU A 318 2.19 15.63 7.68
C GLU A 318 0.79 14.95 7.59
N ALA A 319 0.48 14.00 8.50
CA ALA A 319 -0.79 13.30 8.48
C ALA A 319 -1.98 14.24 8.60
N ALA A 320 -3.09 13.90 7.95
CA ALA A 320 -4.32 14.69 7.96
C ALA A 320 -5.57 13.81 7.90
N ILE A 321 -6.67 14.29 8.47
CA ILE A 321 -8.02 13.76 8.19
C ILE A 321 -8.43 14.36 6.86
N ILE A 322 -8.43 13.56 5.79
CA ILE A 322 -8.65 14.04 4.42
C ILE A 322 -10.10 13.92 3.95
N GLY A 323 -10.95 13.23 4.71
CA GLY A 323 -12.33 13.02 4.29
C GLY A 323 -13.14 12.16 5.22
N GLU A 324 -14.30 11.76 4.71
CA GLU A 324 -15.28 10.94 5.45
C GLU A 324 -16.06 9.99 4.54
N VAL A 325 -16.54 8.92 5.14
CA VAL A 325 -17.37 7.92 4.48
C VAL A 325 -18.84 8.35 4.48
N LYS A 326 -19.49 8.21 3.33
CA LYS A 326 -20.90 8.57 3.10
C LYS A 326 -21.76 7.34 2.79
N ALA A 327 -23.04 7.40 3.08
CA ALA A 327 -23.95 6.36 2.63
C ALA A 327 -24.00 6.33 1.08
N GLN A 328 -24.02 5.13 0.49
CA GLN A 328 -24.02 4.95 -0.98
C GLN A 328 -25.19 5.68 -1.68
N LYS A 329 -26.35 5.80 -0.99
CA LYS A 329 -27.50 6.57 -1.49
C LYS A 329 -27.25 8.08 -1.57
N GLU A 330 -26.32 8.60 -0.78
CA GLU A 330 -25.96 10.02 -0.75
C GLU A 330 -24.84 10.31 -1.73
N GLN A 331 -23.92 9.39 -1.87
CA GLN A 331 -22.77 9.48 -2.77
C GLN A 331 -22.36 8.11 -3.26
N LYS A 332 -22.06 7.97 -4.54
CA LYS A 332 -21.47 6.76 -5.14
C LYS A 332 -20.00 7.01 -5.46
N GLY A 333 -19.17 6.02 -5.17
CA GLY A 333 -17.73 6.08 -5.44
C GLY A 333 -17.01 7.17 -4.64
N VAL A 334 -15.87 7.59 -5.12
CA VAL A 334 -15.02 8.59 -4.48
C VAL A 334 -15.21 9.94 -5.14
N VAL A 335 -15.51 10.95 -4.33
CA VAL A 335 -15.70 12.34 -4.81
C VAL A 335 -14.81 13.27 -4.00
N MET A 336 -14.06 14.11 -4.68
CA MET A 336 -13.22 15.15 -4.10
C MET A 336 -13.90 16.52 -4.23
N GLU A 337 -13.99 17.24 -3.13
CA GLU A 337 -14.32 18.65 -3.11
C GLU A 337 -13.05 19.45 -3.44
N THR A 338 -13.13 20.27 -4.50
CA THR A 338 -11.96 20.97 -5.02
C THR A 338 -11.74 22.30 -4.31
N LEU A 339 -10.50 22.82 -4.39
CA LEU A 339 -10.10 24.14 -3.86
C LEU A 339 -11.04 25.28 -4.30
N MET A 340 -11.65 25.16 -5.48
CA MET A 340 -12.58 26.16 -6.05
C MET A 340 -14.04 25.91 -5.64
N GLY A 341 -14.31 24.97 -4.72
CA GLY A 341 -15.67 24.62 -4.26
C GLY A 341 -16.47 23.75 -5.23
N GLY A 342 -15.84 23.25 -6.30
CA GLY A 342 -16.43 22.26 -7.21
C GLY A 342 -16.33 20.83 -6.64
N ARG A 343 -16.82 19.86 -7.42
CA ARG A 343 -16.70 18.44 -7.11
C ARG A 343 -16.12 17.68 -8.29
N ARG A 344 -15.18 16.81 -8.04
CA ARG A 344 -14.55 15.92 -9.01
C ARG A 344 -14.73 14.47 -8.58
N ILE A 345 -15.08 13.60 -9.53
CA ILE A 345 -15.02 12.15 -9.31
C ILE A 345 -13.54 11.75 -9.32
N VAL A 346 -13.14 10.93 -8.37
CA VAL A 346 -11.80 10.32 -8.31
C VAL A 346 -11.94 8.87 -8.72
N ASP A 347 -11.57 8.56 -9.94
CA ASP A 347 -11.63 7.21 -10.49
C ASP A 347 -10.34 6.45 -10.17
N ALA A 348 -10.44 5.11 -10.04
CA ALA A 348 -9.27 4.25 -10.05
C ALA A 348 -8.54 4.38 -11.39
N PRO A 349 -7.19 4.48 -11.40
CA PRO A 349 -6.45 4.65 -12.64
C PRO A 349 -6.63 3.44 -13.57
N ALA A 350 -6.67 3.71 -14.88
CA ALA A 350 -6.73 2.66 -15.90
C ALA A 350 -5.37 1.98 -16.14
N GLY A 351 -4.29 2.63 -15.73
CA GLY A 351 -2.90 2.16 -15.83
C GLY A 351 -2.04 2.90 -14.82
N ASP A 352 -0.80 2.46 -14.65
CA ASP A 352 0.14 3.10 -13.73
C ASP A 352 0.91 4.22 -14.45
N PRO A 353 0.78 5.49 -14.01
CA PRO A 353 1.53 6.60 -14.60
C PRO A 353 3.04 6.47 -14.38
N VAL A 354 3.46 5.72 -13.35
CA VAL A 354 4.86 5.46 -13.03
C VAL A 354 5.10 3.94 -12.90
N PRO A 355 5.12 3.20 -14.02
CA PRO A 355 5.29 1.75 -13.96
C PRO A 355 6.62 1.34 -13.32
N ARG A 356 6.64 0.18 -12.65
CA ARG A 356 7.82 -0.38 -11.97
C ARG A 356 8.34 0.54 -10.86
N ILE A 357 7.48 0.93 -9.95
CA ILE A 357 7.84 1.65 -8.73
C ILE A 357 8.18 0.71 -7.56
N CYS A 358 7.66 -0.51 -7.63
CA CYS A 358 7.87 -1.56 -6.62
C CYS A 358 8.24 -2.91 -7.24
#